data_e7d76eb671b5d5ff1a01315e12d4c481
#
_entry.id   e7d76eb671b5d5ff1a01315e12d4c481
#
_cell.length_a   1.000
_cell.length_b   1.000
_cell.length_c   1.000
_cell.angle_alpha   90.00
_cell.angle_beta   90.00
_cell.angle_gamma   90.00
#
_symmetry.space_group_name_H-M   'P 1'
#
loop_
_entity.id
_entity.type
_entity.pdbx_description
1 polymer ?
#
loop_
_entity_poly.entity_id
_entity_poly.type
_entity_poly.pdbx_seq_one_letter_code
_entity_poly.pdbx_strand_id
1 'polypeptide(L)'
;MGKTKLRKHVLEFEKGTHYGYAWNKVYERSYLQQGGFTFTEGLPLIEDIEFNIRVFQDLPGLNVIGAPLYRYAKRETGNLTSKFVPRYYEVHRARIEMLRNQLDSWGLLDVGAKATLGALYARYILSALERNKQKESGMSGSAQKEWLQGVFADDLFNELVPCAQADSQALRLCLKPLQQRNAAKCLALGGAIHAAKNGALHNVFVKLKSSR
;
A
#
# COMPACT_ATOMS: atom_id res chain seq x y z
N MET A 1 -8.92 23.28 4.14
CA MET A 1 -9.55 22.47 3.09
C MET A 1 -10.81 21.86 3.67
N GLY A 2 -11.96 22.14 3.09
CA GLY A 2 -13.24 21.59 3.56
C GLY A 2 -13.48 20.15 3.10
N LYS A 3 -14.50 19.47 3.68
CA LYS A 3 -14.85 18.05 3.52
C LYS A 3 -14.85 17.56 2.07
N THR A 4 -15.56 18.24 1.18
CA THR A 4 -15.68 17.83 -0.24
C THR A 4 -14.33 17.85 -0.97
N LYS A 5 -13.53 18.90 -0.75
CA LYS A 5 -12.19 19.01 -1.36
C LYS A 5 -11.24 17.95 -0.78
N LEU A 6 -11.31 17.72 0.54
CA LEU A 6 -10.52 16.70 1.22
C LEU A 6 -10.75 15.29 0.61
N ARG A 7 -12.01 14.88 0.49
CA ARG A 7 -12.38 13.57 -0.06
C ARG A 7 -11.82 13.35 -1.47
N LYS A 8 -11.85 14.36 -2.33
CA LYS A 8 -11.31 14.30 -3.69
C LYS A 8 -9.77 14.14 -3.75
N HIS A 9 -9.05 14.54 -2.71
CA HIS A 9 -7.59 14.49 -2.67
C HIS A 9 -7.03 13.32 -1.84
N VAL A 10 -7.87 12.46 -1.27
CA VAL A 10 -7.42 11.34 -0.41
C VAL A 10 -6.43 10.43 -1.11
N LEU A 11 -6.67 10.05 -2.37
CA LEU A 11 -5.75 9.22 -3.13
C LEU A 11 -4.43 9.91 -3.46
N GLU A 12 -4.44 11.22 -3.65
CA GLU A 12 -3.23 12.02 -3.82
C GLU A 12 -2.40 12.04 -2.53
N PHE A 13 -3.06 12.25 -1.39
CA PHE A 13 -2.42 12.15 -0.08
C PHE A 13 -1.88 10.75 0.20
N GLU A 14 -2.60 9.70 -0.20
CA GLU A 14 -2.11 8.33 -0.04
C GLU A 14 -0.88 8.05 -0.91
N LYS A 15 -0.87 8.47 -2.18
CA LYS A 15 0.30 8.41 -3.06
C LYS A 15 1.51 9.16 -2.48
N GLY A 16 1.25 10.33 -1.89
CA GLY A 16 2.27 11.16 -1.23
C GLY A 16 2.70 10.66 0.15
N THR A 17 2.17 9.51 0.60
CA THR A 17 2.40 8.96 1.95
C THR A 17 1.95 9.87 3.10
N HIS A 18 1.01 10.77 2.82
CA HIS A 18 0.49 11.70 3.80
C HIS A 18 -0.81 11.23 4.45
N TYR A 19 -1.55 10.30 3.83
CA TYR A 19 -2.83 9.84 4.35
C TYR A 19 -2.69 8.80 5.44
N GLY A 20 -1.89 7.76 5.20
CA GLY A 20 -1.85 6.56 6.03
C GLY A 20 -1.16 6.70 7.39
N TYR A 21 -0.33 7.71 7.61
CA TYR A 21 0.43 7.83 8.86
C TYR A 21 -0.24 8.74 9.89
N ALA A 22 -0.27 8.33 11.17
CA ALA A 22 -0.76 9.14 12.28
C ALA A 22 0.28 10.18 12.75
N TRP A 23 1.57 9.86 12.70
CA TRP A 23 2.66 10.71 13.21
C TRP A 23 2.85 12.05 12.47
N ASN A 24 2.32 12.19 11.25
CA ASN A 24 2.37 13.44 10.47
C ASN A 24 1.09 14.28 10.61
N LYS A 25 0.29 14.01 11.63
CA LYS A 25 -1.00 14.67 11.86
C LYS A 25 -1.14 15.19 13.29
N VAL A 26 -1.91 16.24 13.41
CA VAL A 26 -2.44 16.74 14.69
C VAL A 26 -3.95 16.66 14.61
N TYR A 27 -4.57 16.08 15.62
CA TYR A 27 -6.01 15.87 15.67
C TYR A 27 -6.65 16.73 16.73
N GLU A 28 -7.82 17.26 16.44
CA GLU A 28 -8.62 17.94 17.46
C GLU A 28 -9.16 16.91 18.45
N ARG A 29 -8.79 17.08 19.73
CA ARG A 29 -9.14 16.12 20.78
C ARG A 29 -10.65 15.94 20.94
N SER A 30 -11.39 17.05 20.91
CA SER A 30 -12.85 17.02 21.03
C SER A 30 -13.50 16.21 19.93
N TYR A 31 -13.02 16.32 18.68
CA TYR A 31 -13.51 15.53 17.55
C TYR A 31 -13.24 14.03 17.75
N LEU A 32 -12.04 13.65 18.19
CA LEU A 32 -11.72 12.26 18.47
C LEU A 32 -12.60 11.68 19.58
N GLN A 33 -12.79 12.44 20.66
CA GLN A 33 -13.61 12.00 21.80
C GLN A 33 -15.08 11.85 21.42
N GLN A 34 -15.65 12.81 20.70
CA GLN A 34 -17.05 12.78 20.26
C GLN A 34 -17.31 11.60 19.30
N GLY A 35 -16.36 11.29 18.41
CA GLY A 35 -16.46 10.15 17.49
C GLY A 35 -16.07 8.80 18.11
N GLY A 36 -15.58 8.77 19.35
CA GLY A 36 -15.10 7.54 19.99
C GLY A 36 -13.91 6.89 19.24
N PHE A 37 -13.08 7.70 18.55
CA PHE A 37 -11.98 7.18 17.75
C PHE A 37 -10.83 6.73 18.63
N THR A 38 -10.53 5.42 18.58
CA THR A 38 -9.37 4.78 19.21
C THR A 38 -8.64 3.92 18.19
N PHE A 39 -7.38 3.60 18.42
CA PHE A 39 -6.67 2.62 17.60
C PHE A 39 -7.26 1.23 17.82
N THR A 40 -7.42 0.48 16.73
CA THR A 40 -7.87 -0.92 16.80
C THR A 40 -6.69 -1.81 17.18
N GLU A 41 -6.82 -2.55 18.27
CA GLU A 41 -5.80 -3.50 18.71
C GLU A 41 -5.65 -4.68 17.74
N GLY A 42 -4.44 -5.23 17.64
CA GLY A 42 -4.18 -6.42 16.82
C GLY A 42 -4.07 -6.20 15.31
N LEU A 43 -3.98 -4.95 14.84
CA LEU A 43 -3.76 -4.60 13.43
C LEU A 43 -2.30 -4.18 13.17
N PRO A 44 -1.36 -5.11 12.94
CA PRO A 44 0.03 -4.72 12.67
C PRO A 44 0.15 -4.03 11.31
N LEU A 45 0.92 -2.94 11.24
CA LEU A 45 1.30 -2.19 10.04
C LEU A 45 0.20 -1.36 9.36
N ILE A 46 -1.05 -1.57 9.67
CA ILE A 46 -2.18 -0.84 9.08
C ILE A 46 -3.04 -0.13 10.12
N GLU A 47 -2.63 -0.13 11.39
CA GLU A 47 -3.33 0.54 12.50
C GLU A 47 -3.51 2.03 12.23
N ASP A 48 -2.47 2.69 11.73
CA ASP A 48 -2.47 4.12 11.42
C ASP A 48 -3.46 4.47 10.30
N ILE A 49 -3.44 3.70 9.20
CA ILE A 49 -4.33 3.97 8.08
C ILE A 49 -5.78 3.59 8.39
N GLU A 50 -6.00 2.52 9.13
CA GLU A 50 -7.35 2.11 9.58
C GLU A 50 -7.96 3.22 10.45
N PHE A 51 -7.20 3.72 11.42
CA PHE A 51 -7.60 4.84 12.26
C PHE A 51 -7.92 6.08 11.42
N ASN A 52 -7.02 6.45 10.49
CA ASN A 52 -7.22 7.62 9.64
C ASN A 52 -8.46 7.49 8.73
N ILE A 53 -8.71 6.31 8.17
CA ILE A 53 -9.91 6.06 7.33
C ILE A 53 -11.18 6.36 8.14
N ARG A 54 -11.27 5.89 9.39
CA ARG A 54 -12.43 6.17 10.25
C ARG A 54 -12.54 7.65 10.62
N VAL A 55 -11.43 8.26 11.03
CA VAL A 55 -11.39 9.70 11.38
C VAL A 55 -11.78 10.57 10.19
N PHE A 56 -11.31 10.25 8.99
CA PHE A 56 -11.54 11.04 7.78
C PHE A 56 -12.92 10.81 7.15
N GLN A 57 -13.66 9.78 7.57
CA GLN A 57 -14.96 9.44 6.98
C GLN A 57 -15.90 10.63 6.97
N ASP A 58 -15.96 11.37 8.08
CA ASP A 58 -16.83 12.53 8.23
C ASP A 58 -16.13 13.81 8.70
N LEU A 59 -14.80 13.83 8.57
CA LEU A 59 -14.00 15.00 8.95
C LEU A 59 -14.49 16.25 8.23
N PRO A 60 -14.86 17.33 8.96
CA PRO A 60 -15.41 18.55 8.35
C PRO A 60 -14.37 19.32 7.54
N GLY A 61 -13.09 19.18 7.88
CA GLY A 61 -12.01 19.84 7.19
C GLY A 61 -10.63 19.48 7.69
N LEU A 62 -9.62 19.90 6.92
CA LEU A 62 -8.20 19.66 7.18
C LEU A 62 -7.40 20.91 6.84
N ASN A 63 -6.43 21.25 7.69
CA ASN A 63 -5.40 22.23 7.39
C ASN A 63 -4.08 21.53 7.06
N VAL A 64 -3.43 21.93 5.97
CA VAL A 64 -2.12 21.42 5.58
C VAL A 64 -1.08 22.46 5.96
N ILE A 65 -0.08 22.04 6.76
CA ILE A 65 1.02 22.88 7.20
C ILE A 65 2.25 22.53 6.36
N GLY A 66 2.78 23.48 5.59
CA GLY A 66 3.94 23.27 4.71
C GLY A 66 5.30 23.25 5.43
N ALA A 67 5.33 23.46 6.76
CA ALA A 67 6.57 23.41 7.54
C ALA A 67 6.90 21.99 7.99
N PRO A 68 8.18 21.57 8.00
CA PRO A 68 8.62 20.28 8.50
C PRO A 68 8.62 20.27 10.03
N LEU A 69 7.49 19.90 10.65
CA LEU A 69 7.30 19.92 12.09
C LEU A 69 7.67 18.60 12.80
N TYR A 70 7.90 17.52 12.03
CA TYR A 70 8.22 16.21 12.57
C TYR A 70 9.49 15.65 11.97
N ARG A 71 10.40 15.16 12.81
CA ARG A 71 11.65 14.51 12.39
C ARG A 71 11.53 12.99 12.52
N TYR A 72 11.34 12.31 11.41
CA TYR A 72 11.33 10.85 11.38
C TYR A 72 12.76 10.30 11.43
N ALA A 73 13.16 9.73 12.57
CA ALA A 73 14.47 9.11 12.73
C ALA A 73 14.46 7.67 12.17
N LYS A 74 15.24 7.45 11.10
CA LYS A 74 15.50 6.08 10.63
C LYS A 74 16.57 5.46 11.51
N ARG A 75 16.23 4.41 12.24
CA ARG A 75 17.19 3.62 13.02
C ARG A 75 17.69 2.48 12.13
N GLU A 76 19.00 2.17 12.22
CA GLU A 76 19.62 1.07 11.45
C GLU A 76 19.10 -0.31 11.87
N THR A 77 18.68 -0.46 13.12
CA THR A 77 18.15 -1.70 13.67
C THR A 77 16.78 -1.48 14.32
N GLY A 78 15.86 -2.43 14.14
CA GLY A 78 14.61 -2.49 14.91
C GLY A 78 13.38 -1.83 14.28
N ASN A 79 13.42 -1.39 13.02
CA ASN A 79 12.21 -0.92 12.35
C ASN A 79 11.27 -2.09 12.05
N LEU A 80 10.00 -1.95 12.39
CA LEU A 80 8.95 -2.95 12.09
C LEU A 80 8.91 -3.32 10.60
N THR A 81 9.24 -2.36 9.72
CA THR A 81 9.23 -2.54 8.26
C THR A 81 10.47 -3.24 7.70
N SER A 82 11.57 -3.36 8.47
CA SER A 82 12.80 -4.04 8.04
C SER A 82 12.79 -5.54 8.31
N LYS A 83 11.93 -6.03 9.21
CA LYS A 83 11.75 -7.44 9.51
C LYS A 83 10.83 -8.12 8.49
N PHE A 84 10.95 -9.43 8.37
CA PHE A 84 9.96 -10.23 7.66
C PHE A 84 8.58 -10.01 8.30
N VAL A 85 7.60 -9.69 7.48
CA VAL A 85 6.22 -9.48 7.92
C VAL A 85 5.39 -10.66 7.48
N PRO A 86 4.95 -11.51 8.40
CA PRO A 86 4.00 -12.56 8.08
C PRO A 86 2.72 -11.99 7.48
N ARG A 87 2.13 -12.70 6.54
CA ARG A 87 0.86 -12.30 5.92
C ARG A 87 0.88 -10.87 5.32
N TYR A 88 2.03 -10.49 4.76
CA TYR A 88 2.21 -9.15 4.16
C TYR A 88 1.15 -8.81 3.11
N TYR A 89 0.80 -9.79 2.27
CA TYR A 89 -0.23 -9.60 1.24
C TYR A 89 -1.59 -9.29 1.84
N GLU A 90 -2.04 -10.10 2.80
CA GLU A 90 -3.36 -9.97 3.43
C GLU A 90 -3.50 -8.63 4.14
N VAL A 91 -2.46 -8.19 4.83
CA VAL A 91 -2.42 -6.89 5.51
C VAL A 91 -2.61 -5.74 4.50
N HIS A 92 -1.86 -5.77 3.39
CA HIS A 92 -1.96 -4.71 2.39
C HIS A 92 -3.18 -4.84 1.49
N ARG A 93 -3.71 -6.04 1.29
CA ARG A 93 -5.01 -6.26 0.65
C ARG A 93 -6.11 -5.57 1.46
N ALA A 94 -6.14 -5.80 2.78
CA ALA A 94 -7.09 -5.15 3.68
C ALA A 94 -6.98 -3.62 3.63
N ARG A 95 -5.76 -3.07 3.56
CA ARG A 95 -5.53 -1.63 3.36
C ARG A 95 -6.21 -1.11 2.09
N ILE A 96 -6.02 -1.79 0.95
CA ILE A 96 -6.62 -1.38 -0.32
C ILE A 96 -8.14 -1.50 -0.27
N GLU A 97 -8.67 -2.57 0.32
CA GLU A 97 -10.10 -2.79 0.49
C GLU A 97 -10.75 -1.67 1.33
N MET A 98 -10.13 -1.29 2.44
CA MET A 98 -10.60 -0.17 3.26
C MET A 98 -10.64 1.16 2.49
N LEU A 99 -9.60 1.47 1.72
CA LEU A 99 -9.56 2.67 0.87
C LEU A 99 -10.61 2.62 -0.24
N ARG A 100 -10.77 1.47 -0.88
CA ARG A 100 -11.79 1.22 -1.90
C ARG A 100 -13.19 1.47 -1.33
N ASN A 101 -13.50 0.89 -0.17
CA ASN A 101 -14.79 1.01 0.48
C ASN A 101 -15.07 2.47 0.92
N GLN A 102 -14.06 3.18 1.41
CA GLN A 102 -14.18 4.58 1.75
C GLN A 102 -14.53 5.44 0.54
N LEU A 103 -13.82 5.27 -0.59
CA LEU A 103 -14.10 6.00 -1.82
C LEU A 103 -15.48 5.67 -2.38
N ASP A 104 -15.88 4.39 -2.32
CA ASP A 104 -17.21 3.95 -2.75
C ASP A 104 -18.31 4.60 -1.91
N SER A 105 -18.17 4.62 -0.59
CA SER A 105 -19.11 5.28 0.33
C SER A 105 -19.27 6.79 0.09
N TRP A 106 -18.26 7.41 -0.49
CA TRP A 106 -18.29 8.83 -0.87
C TRP A 106 -18.76 9.07 -2.31
N GLY A 107 -19.04 8.02 -3.09
CA GLY A 107 -19.36 8.11 -4.53
C GLY A 107 -18.17 8.58 -5.38
N LEU A 108 -16.94 8.31 -4.94
CA LEU A 108 -15.68 8.74 -5.57
C LEU A 108 -14.87 7.56 -6.15
N LEU A 109 -15.44 6.36 -6.20
CA LEU A 109 -14.79 5.18 -6.78
C LEU A 109 -14.98 5.12 -8.31
N ASP A 110 -14.53 6.17 -8.99
CA ASP A 110 -14.55 6.26 -10.45
C ASP A 110 -13.41 5.47 -11.12
N VAL A 111 -13.33 5.50 -12.44
CA VAL A 111 -12.30 4.80 -13.24
C VAL A 111 -10.89 5.26 -12.86
N GLY A 112 -10.69 6.55 -12.59
CA GLY A 112 -9.41 7.12 -12.18
C GLY A 112 -8.99 6.65 -10.79
N ALA A 113 -9.95 6.59 -9.86
CA ALA A 113 -9.73 6.06 -8.52
C ALA A 113 -9.38 4.57 -8.56
N LYS A 114 -10.11 3.76 -9.34
CA LYS A 114 -9.80 2.33 -9.54
C LYS A 114 -8.42 2.13 -10.17
N ALA A 115 -8.05 2.94 -11.16
CA ALA A 115 -6.73 2.88 -11.78
C ALA A 115 -5.61 3.16 -10.76
N THR A 116 -5.81 4.15 -9.89
CA THR A 116 -4.85 4.50 -8.83
C THR A 116 -4.74 3.42 -7.76
N LEU A 117 -5.87 2.94 -7.24
CA LEU A 117 -5.90 1.85 -6.25
C LEU A 117 -5.30 0.57 -6.83
N GLY A 118 -5.61 0.25 -8.08
CA GLY A 118 -5.06 -0.91 -8.79
C GLY A 118 -3.53 -0.85 -8.91
N ALA A 119 -2.97 0.34 -9.21
CA ALA A 119 -1.53 0.53 -9.25
C ALA A 119 -0.87 0.37 -7.87
N LEU A 120 -1.48 0.89 -6.80
CA LEU A 120 -1.03 0.70 -5.43
C LEU A 120 -1.11 -0.78 -5.03
N TYR A 121 -2.20 -1.45 -5.34
CA TYR A 121 -2.40 -2.86 -5.04
C TYR A 121 -1.39 -3.75 -5.77
N ALA A 122 -1.17 -3.51 -7.07
CA ALA A 122 -0.15 -4.21 -7.84
C ALA A 122 1.25 -4.10 -7.20
N ARG A 123 1.63 -2.93 -6.67
CA ARG A 123 2.90 -2.75 -5.94
C ARG A 123 2.98 -3.62 -4.70
N TYR A 124 1.89 -3.76 -3.93
CA TYR A 124 1.86 -4.63 -2.77
C TYR A 124 1.94 -6.12 -3.15
N ILE A 125 1.26 -6.53 -4.23
CA ILE A 125 1.37 -7.89 -4.78
C ILE A 125 2.81 -8.20 -5.22
N LEU A 126 3.47 -7.27 -5.94
CA LEU A 126 4.88 -7.41 -6.35
C LEU A 126 5.82 -7.49 -5.14
N SER A 127 5.56 -6.70 -4.09
CA SER A 127 6.32 -6.78 -2.84
C SER A 127 6.09 -8.10 -2.11
N ALA A 128 4.87 -8.64 -2.14
CA ALA A 128 4.56 -9.95 -1.57
C ALA A 128 5.25 -11.08 -2.35
N LEU A 129 5.26 -11.02 -3.69
CA LEU A 129 5.99 -11.97 -4.54
C LEU A 129 7.48 -12.02 -4.20
N GLU A 130 8.10 -10.86 -3.96
CA GLU A 130 9.49 -10.78 -3.51
C GLU A 130 9.69 -11.39 -2.13
N ARG A 131 8.81 -11.03 -1.16
CA ARG A 131 8.89 -11.52 0.23
C ARG A 131 8.67 -13.03 0.31
N ASN A 132 7.83 -13.61 -0.54
CA ASN A 132 7.61 -15.04 -0.64
C ASN A 132 8.85 -15.81 -1.11
N LYS A 133 9.91 -15.14 -1.62
CA LYS A 133 11.22 -15.71 -1.93
C LYS A 133 12.18 -15.69 -0.74
N GLN A 134 11.86 -14.97 0.33
CA GLN A 134 12.69 -14.92 1.53
C GLN A 134 12.60 -16.26 2.28
N LYS A 135 13.70 -16.65 2.94
CA LYS A 135 13.76 -17.92 3.70
C LYS A 135 12.71 -17.99 4.80
N GLU A 136 12.44 -16.85 5.42
CA GLU A 136 11.49 -16.68 6.53
C GLU A 136 10.05 -16.97 6.10
N SER A 137 9.74 -16.90 4.80
CA SER A 137 8.40 -17.25 4.28
C SER A 137 8.10 -18.75 4.40
N GLY A 138 9.13 -19.61 4.35
CA GLY A 138 8.99 -21.06 4.32
C GLY A 138 8.24 -21.60 3.09
N MET A 139 7.91 -20.76 2.09
CA MET A 139 7.08 -21.16 0.96
C MET A 139 7.86 -21.93 -0.10
N SER A 140 7.43 -23.14 -0.43
CA SER A 140 7.89 -23.89 -1.60
C SER A 140 7.45 -23.21 -2.92
N GLY A 141 8.06 -23.59 -4.04
CA GLY A 141 7.65 -23.08 -5.35
C GLY A 141 6.19 -23.41 -5.70
N SER A 142 5.69 -24.58 -5.29
CA SER A 142 4.29 -24.97 -5.45
C SER A 142 3.36 -24.12 -4.60
N ALA A 143 3.70 -23.88 -3.33
CA ALA A 143 2.93 -23.01 -2.44
C ALA A 143 2.87 -21.56 -2.95
N GLN A 144 3.97 -21.02 -3.50
CA GLN A 144 3.99 -19.71 -4.12
C GLN A 144 3.07 -19.62 -5.35
N LYS A 145 3.00 -20.68 -6.14
CA LYS A 145 2.10 -20.76 -7.32
C LYS A 145 0.65 -20.81 -6.88
N GLU A 146 0.33 -21.64 -5.90
CA GLU A 146 -1.02 -21.74 -5.32
C GLU A 146 -1.49 -20.42 -4.71
N TRP A 147 -0.64 -19.78 -3.89
CA TRP A 147 -0.90 -18.46 -3.35
C TRP A 147 -1.21 -17.44 -4.45
N LEU A 148 -0.42 -17.42 -5.54
CA LEU A 148 -0.64 -16.49 -6.64
C LEU A 148 -1.93 -16.77 -7.41
N GLN A 149 -2.33 -18.04 -7.53
CA GLN A 149 -3.63 -18.39 -8.09
C GLN A 149 -4.78 -17.89 -7.22
N GLY A 150 -4.65 -17.96 -5.89
CA GLY A 150 -5.57 -17.33 -4.95
C GLY A 150 -5.68 -15.82 -5.13
N VAL A 151 -4.54 -15.13 -5.33
CA VAL A 151 -4.51 -13.69 -5.65
C VAL A 151 -5.29 -13.38 -6.93
N PHE A 152 -5.12 -14.20 -7.98
CA PHE A 152 -5.83 -14.00 -9.25
C PHE A 152 -7.33 -14.29 -9.18
N ALA A 153 -7.77 -15.11 -8.22
CA ALA A 153 -9.17 -15.42 -7.96
C ALA A 153 -9.86 -14.37 -7.05
N ASP A 154 -9.09 -13.50 -6.42
CA ASP A 154 -9.61 -12.50 -5.47
C ASP A 154 -10.45 -11.42 -6.19
N ASP A 155 -11.64 -11.12 -5.66
CA ASP A 155 -12.56 -10.14 -6.24
C ASP A 155 -11.96 -8.73 -6.30
N LEU A 156 -11.22 -8.32 -5.26
CA LEU A 156 -10.56 -7.02 -5.22
C LEU A 156 -9.46 -6.92 -6.30
N PHE A 157 -8.73 -8.02 -6.55
CA PHE A 157 -7.79 -8.10 -7.67
C PHE A 157 -8.51 -7.91 -9.00
N ASN A 158 -9.63 -8.61 -9.18
CA ASN A 158 -10.41 -8.59 -10.41
C ASN A 158 -11.07 -7.24 -10.67
N GLU A 159 -11.43 -6.51 -9.62
CA GLU A 159 -11.98 -5.16 -9.74
C GLU A 159 -10.89 -4.12 -10.08
N LEU A 160 -9.73 -4.16 -9.45
CA LEU A 160 -8.79 -3.04 -9.44
C LEU A 160 -7.58 -3.23 -10.37
N VAL A 161 -6.97 -4.43 -10.39
CA VAL A 161 -5.70 -4.62 -11.12
C VAL A 161 -5.85 -4.51 -12.64
N PRO A 162 -6.94 -4.98 -13.28
CA PRO A 162 -7.16 -4.74 -14.71
C PRO A 162 -7.24 -3.25 -15.09
N CYS A 163 -7.75 -2.40 -14.18
CA CYS A 163 -7.87 -0.96 -14.38
C CYS A 163 -6.56 -0.20 -14.08
N ALA A 164 -5.57 -0.85 -13.46
CA ALA A 164 -4.35 -0.22 -12.98
C ALA A 164 -3.57 0.47 -14.11
N GLN A 165 -3.13 1.70 -13.85
CA GLN A 165 -2.25 2.46 -14.73
C GLN A 165 -0.91 2.69 -14.07
N ALA A 166 0.17 2.38 -14.79
CA ALA A 166 1.52 2.55 -14.29
C ALA A 166 1.95 4.02 -14.38
N ASP A 167 2.43 4.56 -13.29
CA ASP A 167 3.01 5.91 -13.17
C ASP A 167 4.53 5.94 -13.45
N SER A 168 5.14 4.77 -13.68
CA SER A 168 6.56 4.61 -13.97
C SER A 168 6.80 3.48 -14.97
N GLN A 169 7.91 3.56 -15.73
CA GLN A 169 8.29 2.49 -16.66
C GLN A 169 8.51 1.15 -15.95
N ALA A 170 9.13 1.16 -14.77
CA ALA A 170 9.36 -0.04 -13.99
C ALA A 170 8.04 -0.72 -13.59
N LEU A 171 7.06 0.05 -13.11
CA LEU A 171 5.76 -0.50 -12.79
C LEU A 171 5.03 -1.02 -14.04
N ARG A 172 5.16 -0.32 -15.18
CA ARG A 172 4.54 -0.75 -16.46
C ARG A 172 5.01 -2.14 -16.90
N LEU A 173 6.31 -2.42 -16.78
CA LEU A 173 6.86 -3.73 -17.12
C LEU A 173 6.35 -4.84 -16.17
N CYS A 174 6.21 -4.51 -14.87
CA CYS A 174 5.75 -5.45 -13.85
C CYS A 174 4.23 -5.64 -13.85
N LEU A 175 3.47 -4.64 -14.28
CA LEU A 175 2.01 -4.66 -14.24
C LEU A 175 1.40 -5.59 -15.29
N LYS A 176 1.98 -5.60 -16.51
CA LYS A 176 1.47 -6.41 -17.62
C LYS A 176 1.33 -7.91 -17.30
N PRO A 177 2.34 -8.59 -16.70
CA PRO A 177 2.18 -9.98 -16.29
C PRO A 177 1.08 -10.21 -15.24
N LEU A 178 0.86 -9.27 -14.31
CA LEU A 178 -0.24 -9.33 -13.34
C LEU A 178 -1.59 -9.21 -14.04
N GLN A 179 -1.77 -8.21 -14.90
CA GLN A 179 -3.01 -8.01 -15.68
C GLN A 179 -3.34 -9.20 -16.59
N GLN A 180 -2.31 -9.86 -17.13
CA GLN A 180 -2.45 -11.07 -17.95
C GLN A 180 -2.62 -12.34 -17.11
N ARG A 181 -2.59 -12.26 -15.76
CA ARG A 181 -2.61 -13.40 -14.83
C ARG A 181 -1.57 -14.48 -15.19
N ASN A 182 -0.40 -14.07 -15.69
CA ASN A 182 0.66 -14.98 -16.06
C ASN A 182 1.51 -15.35 -14.84
N ALA A 183 1.14 -16.46 -14.20
CA ALA A 183 1.78 -16.90 -12.96
C ALA A 183 3.30 -17.11 -13.12
N ALA A 184 3.75 -17.71 -14.22
CA ALA A 184 5.18 -17.98 -14.46
C ALA A 184 5.98 -16.66 -14.52
N LYS A 185 5.50 -15.66 -15.28
CA LYS A 185 6.15 -14.36 -15.38
C LYS A 185 6.10 -13.59 -14.06
N CYS A 186 4.99 -13.65 -13.31
CA CYS A 186 4.89 -13.02 -12.00
C CYS A 186 5.88 -13.62 -10.99
N LEU A 187 6.00 -14.94 -10.93
CA LEU A 187 6.95 -15.62 -10.05
C LEU A 187 8.42 -15.32 -10.43
N ALA A 188 8.71 -15.23 -11.72
CA ALA A 188 10.04 -14.83 -12.22
C ALA A 188 10.35 -13.37 -11.81
N LEU A 189 9.38 -12.45 -11.93
CA LEU A 189 9.52 -11.06 -11.47
C LEU A 189 9.79 -10.99 -9.97
N GLY A 190 9.07 -11.76 -9.15
CA GLY A 190 9.33 -11.84 -7.70
C GLY A 190 10.77 -12.27 -7.40
N GLY A 191 11.28 -13.27 -8.13
CA GLY A 191 12.68 -13.72 -8.04
C GLY A 191 13.68 -12.63 -8.49
N ALA A 192 13.42 -11.96 -9.59
CA ALA A 192 14.27 -10.87 -10.09
C ALA A 192 14.33 -9.68 -9.11
N ILE A 193 13.18 -9.27 -8.55
CA ILE A 193 13.13 -8.21 -7.53
C ILE A 193 13.89 -8.63 -6.28
N HIS A 194 13.75 -9.87 -5.84
CA HIS A 194 14.47 -10.42 -4.69
C HIS A 194 15.99 -10.43 -4.92
N ALA A 195 16.43 -10.91 -6.08
CA ALA A 195 17.85 -10.90 -6.45
C ALA A 195 18.43 -9.48 -6.54
N ALA A 196 17.67 -8.52 -7.09
CA ALA A 196 18.08 -7.12 -7.18
C ALA A 196 18.21 -6.46 -5.80
N LYS A 197 17.36 -6.82 -4.84
CA LYS A 197 17.43 -6.26 -3.48
C LYS A 197 18.55 -6.85 -2.63
N ASN A 198 18.86 -8.13 -2.80
CA ASN A 198 19.76 -8.88 -1.92
C ASN A 198 21.09 -9.30 -2.59
N GLY A 199 21.26 -9.03 -3.90
CA GLY A 199 22.42 -9.41 -4.69
C GLY A 199 23.37 -8.27 -5.02
N ALA A 200 24.35 -8.54 -5.90
CA ALA A 200 25.36 -7.57 -6.36
C ALA A 200 24.78 -6.30 -6.99
N LEU A 201 23.50 -6.32 -7.41
CA LEU A 201 22.79 -5.16 -7.95
C LEU A 201 22.15 -4.26 -6.88
N HIS A 202 22.31 -4.57 -5.60
CA HIS A 202 21.72 -3.79 -4.49
C HIS A 202 22.12 -2.30 -4.57
N ASN A 203 23.39 -2.01 -4.83
CA ASN A 203 23.89 -0.64 -4.93
C ASN A 203 23.31 0.13 -6.12
N VAL A 204 23.02 -0.56 -7.24
CA VAL A 204 22.35 0.04 -8.40
C VAL A 204 20.88 0.31 -8.10
N PHE A 205 20.21 -0.62 -7.41
CA PHE A 205 18.81 -0.48 -7.01
C PHE A 205 18.61 0.67 -6.01
N VAL A 206 19.52 0.83 -5.04
CA VAL A 206 19.52 1.94 -4.07
C VAL A 206 19.70 3.28 -4.78
N LYS A 207 20.65 3.39 -5.72
CA LYS A 207 20.86 4.62 -6.51
C LYS A 207 19.64 5.01 -7.35
N LEU A 208 18.96 4.04 -7.98
CA LEU A 208 17.74 4.30 -8.76
C LEU A 208 16.55 4.73 -7.88
N LYS A 209 16.56 4.36 -6.59
CA LYS A 209 15.53 4.74 -5.64
C LYS A 209 15.79 6.10 -4.97
N SER A 210 17.04 6.53 -4.86
CA SER A 210 17.44 7.80 -4.25
C SER A 210 17.39 8.99 -5.23
N SER A 211 17.20 8.74 -6.53
CA SER A 211 17.04 9.76 -7.58
C SER A 211 15.59 10.18 -7.82
N ARG A 212 14.72 9.98 -6.81
CA ARG A 212 13.32 10.44 -6.82
C ARG A 212 13.01 11.36 -5.66
#